data_0c5c8fe694f61b503cd0f55fb505127a
#
_entry.id   0c5c8fe694f61b503cd0f55fb505127a
#
_cell.length_a   1.000
_cell.length_b   1.000
_cell.length_c   1.000
_cell.angle_alpha   90.00
_cell.angle_beta   90.00
_cell.angle_gamma   90.00
#
_symmetry.space_group_name_H-M   'P 1'
#
loop_
_entity.id
_entity.type
_entity.pdbx_description
1 polymer ?
#
loop_
_entity_poly.entity_id
_entity_poly.type
_entity_poly.pdbx_seq_one_letter_code
_entity_poly.pdbx_strand_id
1 'polypeptide(L)'
;MGIASVRFDFNGHGQSDGSFTDMTVMNEVSDGRAILDYVRQMPQVEHIYLLGHSQGGVVASMLAGYYHEYIDKLVLMAPAAILKTDALAGHTQGLIYDPQHIPDKQHLRDHYDLGGFYLRIAQTLPIYETAAEYHGPVCLVHGTADQVVDPHASIKYDDGYSNSTLHLIEGAGHLLDGESRQKVLNIVSEFIK
;
A
#
# COMPACT_ATOMS: atom_id res chain seq x y z
N MET A 1 -22.25 -8.36 -3.89
CA MET A 1 -22.23 -7.46 -2.74
C MET A 1 -22.92 -6.12 -3.03
N GLY A 2 -23.00 -5.68 -4.28
CA GLY A 2 -23.64 -4.40 -4.62
C GLY A 2 -22.82 -3.15 -4.24
N ILE A 3 -21.51 -3.33 -4.01
CA ILE A 3 -20.57 -2.25 -3.73
C ILE A 3 -19.87 -1.86 -5.02
N ALA A 4 -19.90 -0.57 -5.36
CA ALA A 4 -19.15 -0.04 -6.49
C ALA A 4 -17.64 0.03 -6.17
N SER A 5 -16.79 -0.05 -7.19
CA SER A 5 -15.35 0.10 -7.00
C SER A 5 -14.77 1.08 -8.04
N VAL A 6 -13.83 1.89 -7.60
CA VAL A 6 -13.00 2.74 -8.46
C VAL A 6 -11.57 2.19 -8.40
N ARG A 7 -10.98 1.97 -9.58
CA ARG A 7 -9.57 1.62 -9.75
C ARG A 7 -8.94 2.63 -10.69
N PHE A 8 -7.70 2.95 -10.46
CA PHE A 8 -6.94 3.90 -11.27
C PHE A 8 -5.47 3.50 -11.33
N ASP A 9 -4.78 3.97 -12.34
CA ASP A 9 -3.34 3.88 -12.44
C ASP A 9 -2.74 5.16 -11.87
N PHE A 10 -1.73 5.04 -11.03
CA PHE A 10 -0.98 6.19 -10.51
C PHE A 10 -0.24 6.91 -11.65
N ASN A 11 0.11 8.16 -11.45
CA ASN A 11 0.94 8.91 -12.38
C ASN A 11 2.22 8.12 -12.73
N GLY A 12 2.52 8.01 -14.02
CA GLY A 12 3.64 7.21 -14.54
C GLY A 12 3.41 5.71 -14.59
N HIS A 13 2.21 5.21 -14.24
CA HIS A 13 1.85 3.79 -14.29
C HIS A 13 0.75 3.53 -15.33
N GLY A 14 0.72 2.30 -15.83
CA GLY A 14 -0.36 1.78 -16.68
C GLY A 14 -0.69 2.69 -17.85
N GLN A 15 -1.91 3.25 -17.86
CA GLN A 15 -2.42 4.14 -18.90
C GLN A 15 -2.45 5.62 -18.47
N SER A 16 -2.02 5.93 -17.22
CA SER A 16 -1.93 7.31 -16.74
C SER A 16 -0.72 8.03 -17.33
N ASP A 17 -0.82 9.33 -17.45
CA ASP A 17 0.27 10.20 -17.89
C ASP A 17 1.46 10.17 -16.91
N GLY A 18 2.59 10.74 -17.35
CA GLY A 18 3.79 10.87 -16.55
C GLY A 18 4.85 9.82 -16.86
N SER A 19 5.86 9.75 -16.01
CA SER A 19 6.98 8.82 -16.14
C SER A 19 7.15 8.00 -14.88
N PHE A 20 7.34 6.69 -15.01
CA PHE A 20 7.62 5.80 -13.88
C PHE A 20 8.88 6.23 -13.09
N THR A 21 9.85 6.85 -13.74
CA THR A 21 11.05 7.39 -13.08
C THR A 21 10.74 8.52 -12.09
N ASP A 22 9.60 9.19 -12.23
CA ASP A 22 9.19 10.31 -11.37
C ASP A 22 8.29 9.85 -10.20
N MET A 23 7.98 8.54 -10.16
CA MET A 23 7.19 7.93 -9.09
C MET A 23 7.85 8.12 -7.73
N THR A 24 7.05 8.43 -6.73
CA THR A 24 7.36 8.29 -5.31
C THR A 24 6.10 7.88 -4.55
N VAL A 25 6.23 7.24 -3.40
CA VAL A 25 5.06 6.91 -2.56
C VAL A 25 4.24 8.16 -2.21
N MET A 26 4.90 9.31 -2.01
CA MET A 26 4.19 10.57 -1.72
C MET A 26 3.41 11.11 -2.92
N ASN A 27 3.90 10.91 -4.14
CA ASN A 27 3.14 11.24 -5.35
C ASN A 27 1.91 10.33 -5.48
N GLU A 28 2.09 9.02 -5.21
CA GLU A 28 0.97 8.07 -5.22
C GLU A 28 -0.08 8.38 -4.14
N VAL A 29 0.33 8.85 -2.95
CA VAL A 29 -0.60 9.36 -1.93
C VAL A 29 -1.35 10.59 -2.42
N SER A 30 -0.67 11.49 -3.15
CA SER A 30 -1.31 12.67 -3.76
C SER A 30 -2.33 12.30 -4.84
N ASP A 31 -2.02 11.31 -5.68
CA ASP A 31 -2.95 10.76 -6.67
C ASP A 31 -4.16 10.11 -6.00
N GLY A 32 -3.90 9.29 -4.96
CA GLY A 32 -4.95 8.68 -4.15
C GLY A 32 -5.88 9.71 -3.50
N ARG A 33 -5.32 10.83 -3.04
CA ARG A 33 -6.11 11.96 -2.54
C ARG A 33 -7.01 12.55 -3.62
N ALA A 34 -6.50 12.78 -4.83
CA ALA A 34 -7.29 13.32 -5.93
C ALA A 34 -8.48 12.41 -6.27
N ILE A 35 -8.28 11.10 -6.25
CA ILE A 35 -9.35 10.11 -6.44
C ILE A 35 -10.34 10.12 -5.26
N LEU A 36 -9.85 10.20 -4.03
CA LEU A 36 -10.71 10.32 -2.85
C LEU A 36 -11.60 11.56 -2.93
N ASP A 37 -11.02 12.72 -3.28
CA ASP A 37 -11.76 13.97 -3.46
C ASP A 37 -12.79 13.89 -4.59
N TYR A 38 -12.47 13.19 -5.68
CA TYR A 38 -13.42 12.93 -6.77
C TYR A 38 -14.59 12.04 -6.31
N VAL A 39 -14.30 10.93 -5.64
CA VAL A 39 -15.32 9.98 -5.17
C VAL A 39 -16.26 10.63 -4.15
N ARG A 40 -15.73 11.44 -3.24
CA ARG A 40 -16.51 12.17 -2.22
C ARG A 40 -17.52 13.17 -2.80
N GLN A 41 -17.29 13.65 -4.02
CA GLN A 41 -18.21 14.58 -4.70
C GLN A 41 -19.37 13.86 -5.41
N MET A 42 -19.35 12.53 -5.49
CA MET A 42 -20.43 11.76 -6.10
C MET A 42 -21.64 11.70 -5.15
N PRO A 43 -22.82 12.19 -5.54
CA PRO A 43 -23.97 12.32 -4.62
C PRO A 43 -24.53 10.97 -4.14
N GLN A 44 -24.19 9.86 -4.80
CA GLN A 44 -24.64 8.52 -4.42
C GLN A 44 -23.66 7.80 -3.49
N VAL A 45 -22.51 8.41 -3.14
CA VAL A 45 -21.52 7.80 -2.25
C VAL A 45 -21.85 8.17 -0.81
N GLU A 46 -22.14 7.17 0.00
CA GLU A 46 -22.42 7.31 1.44
C GLU A 46 -21.23 6.83 2.29
N HIS A 47 -20.52 5.78 1.81
CA HIS A 47 -19.41 5.18 2.51
C HIS A 47 -18.21 4.98 1.57
N ILE A 48 -17.01 5.20 2.10
CA ILE A 48 -15.76 5.03 1.35
C ILE A 48 -14.86 4.05 2.09
N TYR A 49 -14.48 2.99 1.38
CA TYR A 49 -13.53 1.99 1.85
C TYR A 49 -12.27 2.05 1.00
N LEU A 50 -11.10 2.06 1.63
CA LEU A 50 -9.83 1.93 0.94
C LEU A 50 -9.36 0.48 0.96
N LEU A 51 -8.79 0.05 -0.16
CA LEU A 51 -8.15 -1.26 -0.28
C LEU A 51 -6.82 -1.09 -1.01
N GLY A 52 -5.74 -1.59 -0.42
CA GLY A 52 -4.42 -1.56 -1.02
C GLY A 52 -3.66 -2.87 -0.85
N HIS A 53 -2.89 -3.25 -1.89
CA HIS A 53 -2.00 -4.40 -1.88
C HIS A 53 -0.55 -3.93 -2.05
N SER A 54 0.39 -4.55 -1.32
CA SER A 54 1.81 -4.28 -1.43
C SER A 54 2.14 -2.77 -1.22
N GLN A 55 2.81 -2.10 -2.14
CA GLN A 55 3.05 -0.65 -2.09
C GLN A 55 1.73 0.14 -2.06
N GLY A 56 0.70 -0.29 -2.80
CA GLY A 56 -0.64 0.30 -2.71
C GLY A 56 -1.26 0.17 -1.31
N GLY A 57 -0.87 -0.83 -0.52
CA GLY A 57 -1.21 -0.95 0.90
C GLY A 57 -0.56 0.14 1.75
N VAL A 58 0.69 0.50 1.47
CA VAL A 58 1.35 1.64 2.12
C VAL A 58 0.64 2.95 1.76
N VAL A 59 0.35 3.17 0.47
CA VAL A 59 -0.39 4.35 0.02
C VAL A 59 -1.76 4.44 0.71
N ALA A 60 -2.51 3.34 0.73
CA ALA A 60 -3.84 3.30 1.36
C ALA A 60 -3.77 3.57 2.88
N SER A 61 -2.77 3.01 3.58
CA SER A 61 -2.59 3.22 5.03
C SER A 61 -2.23 4.67 5.35
N MET A 62 -1.32 5.28 4.58
CA MET A 62 -0.94 6.68 4.77
C MET A 62 -2.09 7.63 4.39
N LEU A 63 -2.81 7.33 3.29
CA LEU A 63 -3.98 8.11 2.88
C LEU A 63 -5.08 8.05 3.96
N ALA A 64 -5.31 6.88 4.56
CA ALA A 64 -6.25 6.72 5.66
C ALA A 64 -5.83 7.54 6.90
N GLY A 65 -4.56 7.57 7.24
CA GLY A 65 -4.06 8.39 8.34
C GLY A 65 -4.23 9.90 8.10
N TYR A 66 -3.92 10.38 6.88
CA TYR A 66 -4.06 11.80 6.53
C TYR A 66 -5.51 12.27 6.39
N TYR A 67 -6.43 11.39 5.98
CA TYR A 67 -7.82 11.73 5.62
C TYR A 67 -8.83 10.85 6.36
N HIS A 68 -8.51 10.49 7.61
CA HIS A 68 -9.24 9.54 8.44
C HIS A 68 -10.75 9.84 8.55
N GLU A 69 -11.13 11.12 8.51
CA GLU A 69 -12.53 11.56 8.62
C GLU A 69 -13.41 11.18 7.42
N TYR A 70 -12.83 10.77 6.30
CA TYR A 70 -13.55 10.43 5.05
C TYR A 70 -13.57 8.94 4.74
N ILE A 71 -12.93 8.12 5.58
CA ILE A 71 -12.72 6.71 5.29
C ILE A 71 -13.37 5.87 6.38
N ASP A 72 -14.35 5.05 5.98
CA ASP A 72 -15.10 4.21 6.91
C ASP A 72 -14.39 2.91 7.25
N LYS A 73 -13.69 2.28 6.28
CA LYS A 73 -12.95 1.03 6.48
C LYS A 73 -11.69 0.99 5.63
N LEU A 74 -10.67 0.29 6.14
CA LEU A 74 -9.38 0.11 5.48
C LEU A 74 -9.04 -1.38 5.35
N VAL A 75 -8.66 -1.82 4.16
CA VAL A 75 -8.18 -3.18 3.89
C VAL A 75 -6.75 -3.11 3.37
N LEU A 76 -5.83 -3.77 4.07
CA LEU A 76 -4.42 -3.85 3.70
C LEU A 76 -4.03 -5.30 3.40
N MET A 77 -3.60 -5.57 2.17
CA MET A 77 -3.16 -6.89 1.73
C MET A 77 -1.65 -6.87 1.50
N ALA A 78 -0.90 -7.65 2.26
CA ALA A 78 0.56 -7.74 2.20
C ALA A 78 1.23 -6.34 2.07
N PRO A 79 0.89 -5.34 2.94
CA PRO A 79 1.35 -3.96 2.77
C PRO A 79 2.87 -3.88 2.92
N ALA A 80 3.55 -3.27 1.92
CA ALA A 80 5.00 -3.24 1.80
C ALA A 80 5.67 -2.18 2.71
N ALA A 81 5.32 -2.13 4.00
CA ALA A 81 5.88 -1.13 4.91
C ALA A 81 7.37 -1.34 5.25
N ILE A 82 8.01 -2.35 4.65
CA ILE A 82 9.46 -2.54 4.64
C ILE A 82 10.18 -1.49 3.80
N LEU A 83 9.49 -0.74 2.94
CA LEU A 83 10.07 0.24 1.99
C LEU A 83 11.08 1.18 2.65
N LYS A 84 10.78 1.70 3.84
CA LYS A 84 11.69 2.60 4.57
C LYS A 84 12.94 1.87 5.06
N THR A 85 12.78 0.71 5.68
CA THR A 85 13.90 -0.09 6.21
C THR A 85 14.79 -0.58 5.11
N ASP A 86 14.23 -1.02 4.00
CA ASP A 86 14.95 -1.46 2.81
C ASP A 86 15.74 -0.30 2.18
N ALA A 87 15.11 0.86 2.02
CA ALA A 87 15.75 2.04 1.47
C ALA A 87 16.92 2.53 2.35
N LEU A 88 16.78 2.45 3.68
CA LEU A 88 17.86 2.78 4.63
C LEU A 88 18.97 1.72 4.63
N ALA A 89 18.65 0.47 4.38
CA ALA A 89 19.63 -0.62 4.28
C ALA A 89 20.34 -0.70 2.91
N GLY A 90 19.90 0.11 1.93
CA GLY A 90 20.51 0.16 0.60
C GLY A 90 20.10 -1.00 -0.30
N HIS A 91 18.91 -1.53 -0.12
CA HIS A 91 18.32 -2.51 -1.04
C HIS A 91 16.84 -2.22 -1.29
N THR A 92 16.35 -2.51 -2.49
CA THR A 92 14.95 -2.36 -2.87
C THR A 92 14.65 -3.23 -4.07
N GLN A 93 13.68 -4.14 -3.98
CA GLN A 93 13.24 -5.01 -5.09
C GLN A 93 14.39 -5.71 -5.84
N GLY A 94 15.41 -6.14 -5.11
CA GLY A 94 16.60 -6.80 -5.68
C GLY A 94 17.68 -5.85 -6.19
N LEU A 95 17.50 -4.54 -6.12
CA LEU A 95 18.56 -3.55 -6.26
C LEU A 95 19.40 -3.50 -4.99
N ILE A 96 20.70 -3.28 -5.15
CA ILE A 96 21.65 -2.99 -4.07
C ILE A 96 22.36 -1.68 -4.44
N TYR A 97 22.40 -0.75 -3.49
CA TYR A 97 22.99 0.58 -3.68
C TYR A 97 23.54 1.13 -2.37
N ASP A 98 24.39 2.15 -2.47
CA ASP A 98 24.83 2.89 -1.29
C ASP A 98 23.71 3.83 -0.83
N PRO A 99 23.13 3.62 0.37
CA PRO A 99 22.01 4.44 0.86
C PRO A 99 22.38 5.89 1.18
N GLN A 100 23.69 6.20 1.26
CA GLN A 100 24.18 7.57 1.46
C GLN A 100 24.46 8.28 0.13
N HIS A 101 24.66 7.54 -0.95
CA HIS A 101 24.99 8.06 -2.29
C HIS A 101 24.07 7.44 -3.35
N ILE A 102 22.78 7.68 -3.24
CA ILE A 102 21.75 7.13 -4.13
C ILE A 102 21.89 7.77 -5.51
N PRO A 103 22.16 6.99 -6.59
CA PRO A 103 22.18 7.51 -7.96
C PRO A 103 20.82 8.10 -8.35
N ASP A 104 20.81 9.05 -9.31
CA ASP A 104 19.56 9.67 -9.77
C ASP A 104 18.65 8.68 -10.50
N LYS A 105 19.20 7.58 -10.99
CA LYS A 105 18.46 6.54 -11.70
C LYS A 105 19.04 5.16 -11.39
N GLN A 106 18.16 4.20 -11.20
CA GLN A 106 18.48 2.79 -10.99
C GLN A 106 17.70 1.93 -11.99
N HIS A 107 18.36 0.99 -12.63
CA HIS A 107 17.71 0.06 -13.54
C HIS A 107 17.10 -1.11 -12.75
N LEU A 108 15.76 -1.20 -12.77
CA LEU A 108 15.03 -2.36 -12.26
C LEU A 108 15.05 -3.49 -13.28
N ARG A 109 14.76 -4.69 -12.82
CA ARG A 109 14.48 -5.82 -13.71
C ARG A 109 13.35 -5.43 -14.67
N ASP A 110 13.32 -6.05 -15.86
CA ASP A 110 12.24 -5.94 -16.85
C ASP A 110 12.07 -4.57 -17.52
N HIS A 111 13.16 -3.82 -17.70
CA HIS A 111 13.22 -2.59 -18.51
C HIS A 111 12.62 -1.33 -17.87
N TYR A 112 12.35 -1.33 -16.58
CA TYR A 112 11.95 -0.11 -15.85
C TYR A 112 13.15 0.56 -15.20
N ASP A 113 13.19 1.88 -15.29
CA ASP A 113 14.13 2.69 -14.54
C ASP A 113 13.42 3.32 -13.34
N LEU A 114 13.96 3.08 -12.15
CA LEU A 114 13.49 3.70 -10.92
C LEU A 114 14.27 5.00 -10.68
N GLY A 115 13.60 6.09 -10.43
CA GLY A 115 14.23 7.34 -10.04
C GLY A 115 14.85 7.24 -8.66
N GLY A 116 16.07 7.76 -8.47
CA GLY A 116 16.71 7.79 -7.15
C GLY A 116 15.94 8.62 -6.14
N PHE A 117 15.06 9.49 -6.62
CA PHE A 117 14.17 10.27 -5.76
C PHE A 117 13.17 9.38 -4.99
N TYR A 118 12.69 8.30 -5.62
CA TYR A 118 11.87 7.29 -4.94
C TYR A 118 12.58 6.75 -3.69
N LEU A 119 13.84 6.34 -3.83
CA LEU A 119 14.61 5.76 -2.74
C LEU A 119 14.91 6.78 -1.63
N ARG A 120 15.26 8.01 -2.01
CA ARG A 120 15.50 9.11 -1.06
C ARG A 120 14.25 9.46 -0.26
N ILE A 121 13.08 9.51 -0.89
CA ILE A 121 11.80 9.72 -0.21
C ILE A 121 11.45 8.52 0.67
N ALA A 122 11.63 7.29 0.18
CA ALA A 122 11.34 6.08 0.95
C ALA A 122 12.09 6.05 2.29
N GLN A 123 13.35 6.53 2.35
CA GLN A 123 14.12 6.62 3.59
C GLN A 123 13.47 7.49 4.68
N THR A 124 12.61 8.43 4.29
CA THR A 124 12.02 9.42 5.21
C THR A 124 10.55 9.17 5.53
N LEU A 125 9.91 8.18 4.88
CA LEU A 125 8.47 7.93 5.02
C LEU A 125 8.07 7.62 6.48
N PRO A 126 7.14 8.38 7.07
CA PRO A 126 6.57 8.07 8.37
C PRO A 126 5.37 7.09 8.22
N ILE A 127 5.63 5.87 7.69
CA ILE A 127 4.57 4.95 7.24
C ILE A 127 3.66 4.56 8.41
N TYR A 128 4.23 3.97 9.45
CA TYR A 128 3.46 3.47 10.59
C TYR A 128 2.93 4.60 11.46
N GLU A 129 3.71 5.67 11.62
CA GLU A 129 3.32 6.85 12.38
C GLU A 129 2.10 7.54 11.76
N THR A 130 2.10 7.68 10.42
CA THR A 130 0.94 8.23 9.70
C THR A 130 -0.25 7.29 9.74
N ALA A 131 -0.03 6.00 9.53
CA ALA A 131 -1.10 5.00 9.53
C ALA A 131 -1.83 4.94 10.89
N ALA A 132 -1.11 5.09 12.01
CA ALA A 132 -1.66 5.06 13.36
C ALA A 132 -2.68 6.18 13.66
N GLU A 133 -2.70 7.25 12.88
CA GLU A 133 -3.71 8.31 12.99
C GLU A 133 -5.11 7.87 12.51
N TYR A 134 -5.21 6.74 11.80
CA TYR A 134 -6.49 6.16 11.43
C TYR A 134 -7.03 5.26 12.55
N HIS A 135 -8.19 5.61 13.10
CA HIS A 135 -8.83 4.89 14.22
C HIS A 135 -10.06 4.08 13.80
N GLY A 136 -10.43 4.13 12.52
CA GLY A 136 -11.50 3.30 11.97
C GLY A 136 -11.12 1.81 11.86
N PRO A 137 -12.07 0.95 11.45
CA PRO A 137 -11.81 -0.48 11.31
C PRO A 137 -10.76 -0.80 10.23
N VAL A 138 -9.81 -1.68 10.56
CA VAL A 138 -8.74 -2.14 9.64
C VAL A 138 -8.77 -3.66 9.53
N CYS A 139 -8.78 -4.17 8.30
CA CYS A 139 -8.57 -5.58 7.99
C CYS A 139 -7.17 -5.73 7.34
N LEU A 140 -6.31 -6.49 8.01
CA LEU A 140 -4.98 -6.84 7.52
C LEU A 140 -4.99 -8.30 7.04
N VAL A 141 -4.47 -8.56 5.84
CA VAL A 141 -4.34 -9.90 5.29
C VAL A 141 -2.92 -10.09 4.78
N HIS A 142 -2.21 -11.13 5.24
CA HIS A 142 -0.84 -11.41 4.80
C HIS A 142 -0.59 -12.91 4.67
N GLY A 143 0.17 -13.31 3.67
CA GLY A 143 0.57 -14.70 3.47
C GLY A 143 1.78 -15.07 4.32
N THR A 144 1.75 -16.23 5.02
CA THR A 144 2.88 -16.64 5.86
C THR A 144 4.12 -17.08 5.08
N ALA A 145 3.97 -17.38 3.78
CA ALA A 145 5.06 -17.74 2.86
C ALA A 145 5.43 -16.60 1.89
N ASP A 146 5.09 -15.36 2.23
CA ASP A 146 5.45 -14.19 1.43
C ASP A 146 6.97 -13.99 1.41
N GLN A 147 7.56 -14.05 0.20
CA GLN A 147 9.01 -13.89 -0.04
C GLN A 147 9.38 -12.48 -0.53
N VAL A 148 8.40 -11.59 -0.65
CA VAL A 148 8.58 -10.20 -1.11
C VAL A 148 8.50 -9.23 0.04
N VAL A 149 7.47 -9.37 0.87
CA VAL A 149 7.24 -8.55 2.06
C VAL A 149 7.13 -9.47 3.28
N ASP A 150 8.02 -9.30 4.24
CA ASP A 150 7.96 -10.06 5.50
C ASP A 150 6.62 -9.80 6.21
N PRO A 151 5.88 -10.86 6.62
CA PRO A 151 4.62 -10.73 7.36
C PRO A 151 4.71 -9.88 8.64
N HIS A 152 5.90 -9.72 9.21
CA HIS A 152 6.13 -8.80 10.32
C HIS A 152 5.73 -7.35 10.01
N ALA A 153 5.72 -6.95 8.73
CA ALA A 153 5.20 -5.65 8.34
C ALA A 153 3.71 -5.47 8.72
N SER A 154 2.89 -6.51 8.49
CA SER A 154 1.48 -6.49 8.88
C SER A 154 1.27 -6.65 10.38
N ILE A 155 2.10 -7.44 11.06
CA ILE A 155 2.07 -7.55 12.53
C ILE A 155 2.33 -6.18 13.17
N LYS A 156 3.32 -5.45 12.66
CA LYS A 156 3.63 -4.11 13.16
C LYS A 156 2.51 -3.09 12.88
N TYR A 157 1.79 -3.22 11.77
CA TYR A 157 0.58 -2.41 11.54
C TYR A 157 -0.51 -2.75 12.57
N ASP A 158 -0.74 -4.05 12.82
CA ASP A 158 -1.75 -4.52 13.79
C ASP A 158 -1.45 -4.01 15.20
N ASP A 159 -0.19 -4.07 15.62
CA ASP A 159 0.27 -3.51 16.90
C ASP A 159 0.05 -1.99 17.01
N GLY A 160 0.09 -1.28 15.88
CA GLY A 160 -0.04 0.19 15.83
C GLY A 160 -1.48 0.69 15.70
N TYR A 161 -2.38 -0.12 15.14
CA TYR A 161 -3.79 0.28 15.00
C TYR A 161 -4.60 -0.03 16.25
N SER A 162 -5.49 0.89 16.63
CA SER A 162 -6.40 0.70 17.78
C SER A 162 -7.61 -0.21 17.48
N ASN A 163 -7.91 -0.45 16.20
CA ASN A 163 -9.09 -1.20 15.75
C ASN A 163 -8.77 -2.01 14.49
N SER A 164 -7.94 -3.02 14.63
CA SER A 164 -7.53 -3.88 13.52
C SER A 164 -7.84 -5.35 13.79
N THR A 165 -7.86 -6.12 12.70
CA THR A 165 -7.88 -7.57 12.71
C THR A 165 -6.89 -8.08 11.67
N LEU A 166 -5.89 -8.85 12.13
CA LEU A 166 -4.87 -9.45 11.28
C LEU A 166 -5.22 -10.90 10.93
N HIS A 167 -5.22 -11.21 9.65
CA HIS A 167 -5.41 -12.55 9.08
C HIS A 167 -4.11 -13.02 8.43
N LEU A 168 -3.39 -13.92 9.08
CA LEU A 168 -2.25 -14.62 8.49
C LEU A 168 -2.77 -15.84 7.72
N ILE A 169 -2.49 -15.89 6.42
CA ILE A 169 -2.93 -16.96 5.51
C ILE A 169 -1.79 -17.97 5.33
N GLU A 170 -1.94 -19.10 5.98
CA GLU A 170 -0.92 -20.17 5.97
C GLU A 170 -0.56 -20.61 4.56
N GLY A 171 0.76 -20.61 4.26
CA GLY A 171 1.33 -21.04 2.98
C GLY A 171 1.09 -20.10 1.81
N ALA A 172 0.34 -19.01 1.98
CA ALA A 172 0.13 -18.03 0.91
C ALA A 172 1.37 -17.16 0.67
N GLY A 173 1.64 -16.85 -0.60
CA GLY A 173 2.69 -15.92 -1.03
C GLY A 173 2.18 -14.47 -1.12
N HIS A 174 3.02 -13.59 -1.68
CA HIS A 174 2.78 -12.16 -1.78
C HIS A 174 1.49 -11.78 -2.51
N LEU A 175 1.15 -12.48 -3.58
CA LEU A 175 -0.02 -12.16 -4.39
C LEU A 175 -1.35 -12.64 -3.78
N LEU A 176 -1.30 -13.44 -2.71
CA LEU A 176 -2.49 -13.98 -2.05
C LEU A 176 -3.44 -14.71 -3.04
N ASP A 177 -2.87 -15.32 -4.06
CA ASP A 177 -3.57 -15.98 -5.16
C ASP A 177 -3.67 -17.52 -4.98
N GLY A 178 -3.97 -18.22 -6.06
CA GLY A 178 -4.09 -19.68 -6.03
C GLY A 178 -5.16 -20.15 -5.03
N GLU A 179 -4.80 -21.12 -4.20
CA GLU A 179 -5.71 -21.75 -3.22
C GLU A 179 -6.13 -20.76 -2.11
N SER A 180 -5.30 -19.77 -1.79
CA SER A 180 -5.59 -18.78 -0.76
C SER A 180 -6.63 -17.73 -1.20
N ARG A 181 -6.76 -17.50 -2.51
CA ARG A 181 -7.60 -16.45 -3.08
C ARG A 181 -9.03 -16.43 -2.56
N GLN A 182 -9.68 -17.60 -2.53
CA GLN A 182 -11.08 -17.65 -2.07
C GLN A 182 -11.21 -17.31 -0.59
N LYS A 183 -10.26 -17.73 0.24
CA LYS A 183 -10.22 -17.40 1.67
C LYS A 183 -10.05 -15.91 1.89
N VAL A 184 -9.13 -15.27 1.16
CA VAL A 184 -8.91 -13.82 1.20
C VAL A 184 -10.16 -13.06 0.77
N LEU A 185 -10.78 -13.47 -0.34
CA LEU A 185 -12.02 -12.84 -0.83
C LEU A 185 -13.15 -12.94 0.20
N ASN A 186 -13.28 -14.06 0.90
CA ASN A 186 -14.29 -14.23 1.94
C ASN A 186 -14.04 -13.29 3.12
N ILE A 187 -12.79 -13.21 3.62
CA ILE A 187 -12.37 -12.31 4.71
C ILE A 187 -12.70 -10.86 4.36
N VAL A 188 -12.19 -10.39 3.21
CA VAL A 188 -12.41 -9.02 2.77
C VAL A 188 -13.90 -8.74 2.55
N SER A 189 -14.63 -9.67 1.91
CA SER A 189 -16.07 -9.51 1.68
C SER A 189 -16.90 -9.44 2.94
N GLU A 190 -16.53 -10.17 3.98
CA GLU A 190 -17.20 -10.13 5.28
C GLU A 190 -16.90 -8.81 6.00
N PHE A 191 -15.66 -8.36 5.96
CA PHE A 191 -15.24 -7.12 6.59
C PHE A 191 -15.92 -5.89 6.00
N ILE A 192 -16.10 -5.81 4.67
CA ILE A 192 -16.67 -4.64 4.00
C ILE A 192 -18.20 -4.61 3.96
N LYS A 193 -18.89 -5.66 4.40
CA LYS A 193 -20.35 -5.65 4.63
C LYS A 193 -20.70 -4.80 5.84
#